data_c3851af9411c1c70974926d97be4ec6e
#
_entry.id   c3851af9411c1c70974926d97be4ec6e
#
_cell.length_a   1.000
_cell.length_b   1.000
_cell.length_c   1.000
_cell.angle_alpha   90.00
_cell.angle_beta   90.00
_cell.angle_gamma   90.00
#
_symmetry.space_group_name_H-M   'P 1'
#
loop_
_entity.id
_entity.type
_entity.pdbx_description
1 polymer ?
#
loop_
_entity_poly.entity_id
_entity_poly.type
_entity_poly.pdbx_seq_one_letter_code
_entity_poly.pdbx_strand_id
1 'polypeptide(L)'
;MASRALCVGINQFENLPTANWLNGCVNDANDVSALLTSQYGFADGDITILTDAQATKASVMAALSELKERGTRGEIDRLVFSLSSHGTQIPDLNGDEEVDQADEAFAMYDIQQAGDAWDVGSVIVDDELHALFTGLPKGLLVEVVLDTCHSGSGLRALDFLPGRRPRFIPPPTSDGLDSVETADPVGLRDLIKGSPSGRAPVLFAACRPDQTASDAHFAGRYNGAFTYYLVQALKADPAQSRSRLLSEVSKGLRSGKFAQRAQLEAPAGAKMHAFGQAW
;
A
#
# COMPACT_ATOMS: atom_id res chain seq x y z
N MET A 1 -6.27 11.18 -22.07
CA MET A 1 -6.30 10.05 -21.14
C MET A 1 -7.24 10.37 -20.01
N ALA A 2 -8.22 9.52 -19.76
CA ALA A 2 -9.13 9.69 -18.63
C ALA A 2 -8.52 8.97 -17.42
N SER A 3 -8.23 9.74 -16.38
CA SER A 3 -7.52 9.24 -15.20
C SER A 3 -8.47 9.16 -14.02
N ARG A 4 -8.23 8.20 -13.12
CA ARG A 4 -8.90 8.13 -11.82
C ARG A 4 -7.92 7.70 -10.76
N ALA A 5 -8.14 8.18 -9.54
CA ALA A 5 -7.37 7.73 -8.38
C ALA A 5 -8.28 7.45 -7.19
N LEU A 6 -7.85 6.48 -6.38
CA LEU A 6 -8.34 6.24 -5.04
C LEU A 6 -7.18 6.37 -4.07
N CYS A 7 -7.27 7.35 -3.16
CA CYS A 7 -6.28 7.59 -2.12
C CYS A 7 -6.91 7.27 -0.76
N VAL A 8 -6.37 6.27 -0.07
CA VAL A 8 -6.88 5.79 1.23
C VAL A 8 -5.85 6.08 2.31
N GLY A 9 -6.31 6.67 3.43
CA GLY A 9 -5.45 6.95 4.57
C GLY A 9 -6.18 6.77 5.90
N ILE A 10 -5.71 5.83 6.73
CA ILE A 10 -6.39 5.45 7.97
C ILE A 10 -5.47 5.69 9.16
N ASN A 11 -5.82 6.70 9.96
CA ASN A 11 -5.16 6.97 11.24
C ASN A 11 -5.90 6.34 12.41
N GLN A 12 -7.23 6.32 12.36
CA GLN A 12 -8.12 5.89 13.43
C GLN A 12 -8.79 4.57 13.07
N PHE A 13 -8.99 3.72 14.07
CA PHE A 13 -9.63 2.41 13.91
C PHE A 13 -10.76 2.30 14.93
N GLU A 14 -11.96 1.98 14.48
CA GLU A 14 -13.18 1.99 15.28
C GLU A 14 -13.09 1.08 16.51
N ASN A 15 -12.57 -0.12 16.31
CA ASN A 15 -12.57 -1.19 17.32
C ASN A 15 -11.19 -1.41 17.97
N LEU A 16 -10.21 -0.52 17.70
CA LEU A 16 -8.87 -0.63 18.29
C LEU A 16 -8.62 0.46 19.34
N PRO A 17 -7.84 0.15 20.38
CA PRO A 17 -7.38 1.17 21.31
C PRO A 17 -6.64 2.31 20.62
N THR A 18 -6.78 3.54 21.12
CA THR A 18 -6.10 4.73 20.59
C THR A 18 -4.56 4.61 20.55
N ALA A 19 -4.00 3.71 21.37
CA ALA A 19 -2.57 3.39 21.35
C ALA A 19 -2.13 2.76 20.01
N ASN A 20 -3.05 2.15 19.28
CA ASN A 20 -2.82 1.59 17.95
C ASN A 20 -3.06 2.60 16.81
N TRP A 21 -3.54 3.80 17.11
CA TRP A 21 -3.79 4.79 16.07
C TRP A 21 -2.48 5.32 15.46
N LEU A 22 -2.53 5.61 14.17
CA LEU A 22 -1.46 6.26 13.41
C LEU A 22 -1.69 7.78 13.35
N ASN A 23 -0.77 8.50 12.74
CA ASN A 23 -0.87 9.96 12.65
C ASN A 23 -0.64 10.50 11.24
N GLY A 24 0.00 9.71 10.38
CA GLY A 24 0.49 10.15 9.07
C GLY A 24 -0.34 9.70 7.88
N CYS A 25 -1.19 8.68 8.02
CA CYS A 25 -1.83 8.04 6.87
C CYS A 25 -2.83 8.95 6.14
N VAL A 26 -3.61 9.73 6.87
CA VAL A 26 -4.51 10.76 6.28
C VAL A 26 -3.70 11.81 5.52
N ASN A 27 -2.54 12.22 6.06
CA ASN A 27 -1.65 13.13 5.38
C ASN A 27 -1.08 12.52 4.09
N ASP A 28 -0.74 11.22 4.11
CA ASP A 28 -0.24 10.53 2.93
C ASP A 28 -1.27 10.52 1.80
N ALA A 29 -2.52 10.16 2.09
CA ALA A 29 -3.60 10.17 1.11
C ALA A 29 -3.79 11.57 0.49
N ASN A 30 -3.78 12.62 1.31
CA ASN A 30 -3.87 13.99 0.84
C ASN A 30 -2.66 14.43 0.03
N ASP A 31 -1.44 14.05 0.44
CA ASP A 31 -0.20 14.40 -0.27
C ASP A 31 -0.11 13.73 -1.64
N VAL A 32 -0.53 12.45 -1.73
CA VAL A 32 -0.61 11.74 -3.01
C VAL A 32 -1.67 12.39 -3.91
N SER A 33 -2.85 12.71 -3.40
CA SER A 33 -3.88 13.42 -4.15
C SER A 33 -3.37 14.76 -4.69
N ALA A 34 -2.78 15.59 -3.84
CA ALA A 34 -2.21 16.89 -4.24
C ALA A 34 -1.07 16.74 -5.27
N LEU A 35 -0.25 15.69 -5.16
CA LEU A 35 0.78 15.37 -6.14
C LEU A 35 0.16 15.01 -7.50
N LEU A 36 -0.87 14.17 -7.53
CA LEU A 36 -1.55 13.75 -8.75
C LEU A 36 -2.19 14.94 -9.47
N THR A 37 -2.83 15.85 -8.72
CA THR A 37 -3.40 17.07 -9.29
C THR A 37 -2.31 17.99 -9.83
N SER A 38 -1.26 18.27 -9.05
CA SER A 38 -0.26 19.28 -9.41
C SER A 38 0.75 18.83 -10.47
N GLN A 39 1.07 17.53 -10.57
CA GLN A 39 2.15 17.02 -11.42
C GLN A 39 1.67 16.07 -12.52
N TYR A 40 0.51 15.43 -12.36
CA TYR A 40 0.09 14.34 -13.23
C TYR A 40 -1.23 14.61 -13.96
N GLY A 41 -1.80 15.82 -13.82
CA GLY A 41 -2.95 16.29 -14.58
C GLY A 41 -4.28 15.63 -14.20
N PHE A 42 -4.39 15.09 -12.99
CA PHE A 42 -5.69 14.69 -12.44
C PHE A 42 -6.49 15.93 -12.06
N ALA A 43 -7.77 15.99 -12.43
CA ALA A 43 -8.66 17.00 -11.87
C ALA A 43 -9.12 16.55 -10.45
N ASP A 44 -9.56 17.49 -9.63
CA ASP A 44 -10.04 17.19 -8.27
C ASP A 44 -11.17 16.16 -8.29
N GLY A 45 -12.08 16.24 -9.27
CA GLY A 45 -13.17 15.27 -9.45
C GLY A 45 -12.74 13.89 -9.98
N ASP A 46 -11.46 13.70 -10.31
CA ASP A 46 -10.91 12.43 -10.75
C ASP A 46 -10.32 11.61 -9.58
N ILE A 47 -10.24 12.22 -8.39
CA ILE A 47 -9.59 11.61 -7.22
C ILE A 47 -10.64 11.41 -6.12
N THR A 48 -10.82 10.17 -5.71
CA THR A 48 -11.58 9.82 -4.51
C THR A 48 -10.60 9.67 -3.35
N ILE A 49 -10.87 10.37 -2.24
CA ILE A 49 -10.10 10.25 -1.01
C ILE A 49 -11.02 9.64 0.05
N LEU A 50 -10.59 8.52 0.64
CA LEU A 50 -11.28 7.89 1.76
C LEU A 50 -10.35 7.91 2.98
N THR A 51 -10.82 8.53 4.06
CA THR A 51 -10.02 8.65 5.28
C THR A 51 -10.80 8.19 6.50
N ASP A 52 -10.11 7.56 7.44
CA ASP A 52 -10.66 7.11 8.72
C ASP A 52 -12.05 6.45 8.54
N ALA A 53 -13.11 6.95 9.14
CA ALA A 53 -14.45 6.36 9.11
C ALA A 53 -15.05 6.16 7.70
N GLN A 54 -14.50 6.80 6.67
CA GLN A 54 -14.92 6.58 5.28
C GLN A 54 -14.22 5.35 4.66
N ALA A 55 -13.09 4.94 5.23
CA ALA A 55 -12.22 3.88 4.69
C ALA A 55 -12.52 2.51 5.34
N THR A 56 -13.79 2.10 5.32
CA THR A 56 -14.18 0.74 5.68
C THR A 56 -13.80 -0.24 4.56
N LYS A 57 -13.66 -1.54 4.88
CA LYS A 57 -13.42 -2.55 3.84
C LYS A 57 -14.44 -2.44 2.71
N ALA A 58 -15.70 -2.37 3.05
CA ALA A 58 -16.79 -2.30 2.06
C ALA A 58 -16.65 -1.08 1.13
N SER A 59 -16.36 0.10 1.69
CA SER A 59 -16.22 1.34 0.91
C SER A 59 -15.02 1.30 -0.03
N VAL A 60 -13.87 0.84 0.45
CA VAL A 60 -12.64 0.77 -0.36
C VAL A 60 -12.79 -0.25 -1.48
N MET A 61 -13.30 -1.46 -1.18
CA MET A 61 -13.51 -2.51 -2.18
C MET A 61 -14.55 -2.13 -3.22
N ALA A 62 -15.64 -1.44 -2.82
CA ALA A 62 -16.64 -0.94 -3.76
C ALA A 62 -16.05 0.10 -4.71
N ALA A 63 -15.26 1.05 -4.19
CA ALA A 63 -14.59 2.06 -5.01
C ALA A 63 -13.59 1.43 -6.00
N LEU A 64 -12.77 0.47 -5.56
CA LEU A 64 -11.83 -0.25 -6.42
C LEU A 64 -12.55 -1.06 -7.50
N SER A 65 -13.64 -1.74 -7.15
CA SER A 65 -14.44 -2.52 -8.09
C SER A 65 -15.06 -1.63 -9.18
N GLU A 66 -15.62 -0.48 -8.80
CA GLU A 66 -16.13 0.52 -9.77
C GLU A 66 -15.03 0.99 -10.72
N LEU A 67 -13.84 1.31 -10.19
CA LEU A 67 -12.72 1.77 -11.01
C LEU A 67 -12.22 0.68 -11.96
N LYS A 68 -12.17 -0.60 -11.52
CA LYS A 68 -11.87 -1.75 -12.39
C LYS A 68 -12.89 -1.87 -13.54
N GLU A 69 -14.18 -1.78 -13.22
CA GLU A 69 -15.24 -1.85 -14.22
C GLU A 69 -15.15 -0.71 -15.24
N ARG A 70 -14.90 0.52 -14.79
CA ARG A 70 -14.69 1.67 -15.68
C ARG A 70 -13.47 1.48 -16.59
N GLY A 71 -12.38 0.93 -16.06
CA GLY A 71 -11.22 0.54 -16.85
C GLY A 71 -11.56 -0.54 -17.89
N THR A 72 -12.34 -1.54 -17.50
CA THR A 72 -12.76 -2.63 -18.39
C THR A 72 -13.66 -2.12 -19.51
N ARG A 73 -14.52 -1.14 -19.25
CA ARG A 73 -15.34 -0.45 -20.28
C ARG A 73 -14.56 0.55 -21.14
N GLY A 74 -13.27 0.77 -20.82
CA GLY A 74 -12.43 1.74 -21.56
C GLY A 74 -12.77 3.21 -21.26
N GLU A 75 -13.47 3.48 -20.17
CA GLU A 75 -13.82 4.85 -19.73
C GLU A 75 -12.60 5.55 -19.10
N ILE A 76 -11.67 4.78 -18.59
CA ILE A 76 -10.39 5.27 -18.04
C ILE A 76 -9.24 4.45 -18.59
N ASP A 77 -8.09 5.08 -18.73
CA ASP A 77 -6.85 4.46 -19.22
C ASP A 77 -5.70 4.57 -18.20
N ARG A 78 -5.92 5.26 -17.09
CA ARG A 78 -4.97 5.39 -15.99
C ARG A 78 -5.68 5.35 -14.64
N LEU A 79 -5.22 4.44 -13.77
CA LEU A 79 -5.67 4.26 -12.40
C LEU A 79 -4.48 4.37 -11.44
N VAL A 80 -4.62 5.19 -10.40
CA VAL A 80 -3.70 5.21 -9.26
C VAL A 80 -4.48 4.78 -8.01
N PHE A 81 -3.98 3.77 -7.33
CA PHE A 81 -4.46 3.37 -6.01
C PHE A 81 -3.35 3.58 -4.99
N SER A 82 -3.62 4.35 -3.94
CA SER A 82 -2.71 4.46 -2.80
C SER A 82 -3.43 4.11 -1.50
N LEU A 83 -2.75 3.32 -0.67
CA LEU A 83 -3.23 2.91 0.65
C LEU A 83 -2.13 3.13 1.69
N SER A 84 -2.48 3.89 2.73
CA SER A 84 -1.66 4.11 3.92
C SER A 84 -2.47 3.70 5.15
N SER A 85 -2.03 2.64 5.84
CA SER A 85 -2.67 2.07 7.02
C SER A 85 -1.72 1.16 7.77
N HIS A 86 -2.20 0.46 8.79
CA HIS A 86 -1.56 -0.73 9.31
C HIS A 86 -1.71 -1.90 8.34
N GLY A 87 -0.67 -2.70 8.23
CA GLY A 87 -0.79 -4.07 7.77
C GLY A 87 -0.94 -5.02 8.97
N THR A 88 -1.40 -6.21 8.69
CA THR A 88 -1.57 -7.30 9.64
C THR A 88 -1.48 -8.65 8.91
N GLN A 89 -1.74 -9.73 9.63
CA GLN A 89 -1.85 -11.08 9.09
C GLN A 89 -3.13 -11.74 9.56
N ILE A 90 -3.67 -12.63 8.75
CA ILE A 90 -4.78 -13.54 9.07
C ILE A 90 -4.33 -14.97 8.76
N PRO A 91 -5.00 -15.99 9.33
CA PRO A 91 -4.74 -17.37 8.93
C PRO A 91 -4.94 -17.57 7.43
N ASP A 92 -4.06 -18.37 6.80
CA ASP A 92 -4.15 -18.72 5.39
C ASP A 92 -5.54 -19.28 5.04
N LEU A 93 -6.23 -18.63 4.09
CA LEU A 93 -7.61 -18.95 3.71
C LEU A 93 -7.70 -19.95 2.57
N ASN A 94 -6.67 -20.06 1.74
CA ASN A 94 -6.69 -20.82 0.49
C ASN A 94 -5.68 -21.98 0.47
N GLY A 95 -4.72 -22.03 1.43
CA GLY A 95 -3.74 -23.10 1.58
C GLY A 95 -2.57 -22.98 0.61
N ASP A 96 -2.27 -21.79 0.08
CA ASP A 96 -1.15 -21.54 -0.82
C ASP A 96 0.10 -21.01 -0.08
N GLU A 97 -0.03 -20.58 1.17
CA GLU A 97 1.06 -20.16 2.03
C GLU A 97 1.70 -21.34 2.77
N GLU A 98 2.58 -22.07 2.08
CA GLU A 98 3.21 -23.30 2.60
C GLU A 98 4.13 -23.06 3.81
N VAL A 99 4.59 -21.83 4.04
CA VAL A 99 5.69 -21.55 4.98
C VAL A 99 5.21 -20.95 6.29
N ASP A 100 4.37 -19.92 6.28
CA ASP A 100 3.91 -19.24 7.49
C ASP A 100 2.41 -19.44 7.77
N GLN A 101 1.68 -20.03 6.82
CA GLN A 101 0.25 -20.29 6.95
C GLN A 101 -0.59 -19.05 7.29
N ALA A 102 -0.16 -17.90 6.75
CA ALA A 102 -0.78 -16.62 7.02
C ALA A 102 -0.83 -15.73 5.78
N ASP A 103 -2.03 -15.25 5.44
CA ASP A 103 -2.23 -14.25 4.41
C ASP A 103 -1.87 -12.84 4.91
N GLU A 104 -1.23 -12.05 4.05
CA GLU A 104 -1.03 -10.62 4.30
C GLU A 104 -2.36 -9.86 4.18
N ALA A 105 -2.61 -8.95 5.13
CA ALA A 105 -3.84 -8.20 5.15
C ALA A 105 -3.63 -6.72 5.51
N PHE A 106 -4.54 -5.88 5.05
CA PHE A 106 -4.56 -4.44 5.28
C PHE A 106 -5.69 -4.10 6.24
N ALA A 107 -5.36 -3.47 7.38
CA ALA A 107 -6.33 -3.03 8.36
C ALA A 107 -7.17 -1.88 7.81
N MET A 108 -8.49 -2.05 7.78
CA MET A 108 -9.43 -0.99 7.43
C MET A 108 -9.96 -0.31 8.70
N TYR A 109 -10.67 0.82 8.55
CA TYR A 109 -11.22 1.57 9.69
C TYR A 109 -12.05 0.69 10.63
N ASP A 110 -12.83 -0.22 10.05
CA ASP A 110 -13.76 -1.12 10.71
C ASP A 110 -13.12 -2.46 11.14
N ILE A 111 -11.78 -2.56 11.16
CA ILE A 111 -11.09 -3.77 11.62
C ILE A 111 -11.60 -4.21 12.98
N GLN A 112 -11.95 -5.49 13.09
CA GLN A 112 -12.46 -6.08 14.32
C GLN A 112 -11.96 -7.51 14.51
N GLN A 113 -11.94 -7.94 15.75
CA GLN A 113 -11.57 -9.31 16.12
C GLN A 113 -12.76 -10.26 15.98
N ALA A 114 -12.50 -11.46 15.46
CA ALA A 114 -13.43 -12.57 15.40
C ALA A 114 -12.75 -13.84 15.96
N GLY A 115 -13.08 -14.21 17.22
CA GLY A 115 -12.38 -15.28 17.91
C GLY A 115 -10.90 -14.92 18.14
N ASP A 116 -10.01 -15.79 17.67
CA ASP A 116 -8.57 -15.66 17.85
C ASP A 116 -7.87 -14.98 16.65
N ALA A 117 -8.62 -14.51 15.66
CA ALA A 117 -8.10 -13.86 14.46
C ALA A 117 -8.81 -12.52 14.19
N TRP A 118 -8.36 -11.79 13.18
CA TRP A 118 -9.12 -10.68 12.63
C TRP A 118 -10.29 -11.19 11.79
N ASP A 119 -11.41 -10.49 11.83
CA ASP A 119 -12.55 -10.75 10.95
C ASP A 119 -12.16 -10.42 9.51
N VAL A 120 -12.17 -11.42 8.65
CA VAL A 120 -11.91 -11.27 7.21
C VAL A 120 -12.83 -10.23 6.56
N GLY A 121 -14.04 -10.06 7.08
CA GLY A 121 -14.98 -9.02 6.63
C GLY A 121 -14.53 -7.58 6.89
N SER A 122 -13.49 -7.36 7.72
CA SER A 122 -13.02 -6.06 8.16
C SER A 122 -11.57 -5.71 7.77
N VAL A 123 -10.88 -6.62 7.09
CA VAL A 123 -9.54 -6.41 6.52
C VAL A 123 -9.55 -6.70 5.03
N ILE A 124 -8.73 -6.03 4.24
CA ILE A 124 -8.53 -6.38 2.82
C ILE A 124 -7.36 -7.36 2.77
N VAL A 125 -7.59 -8.55 2.25
CA VAL A 125 -6.54 -9.55 2.04
C VAL A 125 -5.82 -9.25 0.73
N ASP A 126 -4.53 -9.52 0.65
CA ASP A 126 -3.73 -9.27 -0.56
C ASP A 126 -4.27 -10.04 -1.77
N ASP A 127 -4.79 -11.26 -1.59
CA ASP A 127 -5.49 -12.04 -2.61
C ASP A 127 -6.71 -11.32 -3.21
N GLU A 128 -7.45 -10.55 -2.40
CA GLU A 128 -8.59 -9.75 -2.91
C GLU A 128 -8.09 -8.63 -3.83
N LEU A 129 -6.97 -7.99 -3.48
CA LEU A 129 -6.32 -7.01 -4.36
C LEU A 129 -5.74 -7.67 -5.61
N HIS A 130 -5.13 -8.86 -5.46
CA HIS A 130 -4.66 -9.66 -6.58
C HIS A 130 -5.79 -9.95 -7.56
N ALA A 131 -6.93 -10.44 -7.09
CA ALA A 131 -8.09 -10.73 -7.92
C ALA A 131 -8.66 -9.47 -8.60
N LEU A 132 -8.60 -8.31 -7.93
CA LEU A 132 -9.00 -7.04 -8.51
C LEU A 132 -8.09 -6.60 -9.66
N PHE A 133 -6.78 -6.72 -9.50
CA PHE A 133 -5.79 -6.24 -10.46
C PHE A 133 -5.37 -7.29 -11.49
N THR A 134 -5.85 -8.53 -11.38
CA THR A 134 -5.63 -9.56 -12.39
C THR A 134 -6.61 -9.40 -13.56
N GLY A 135 -6.14 -9.66 -14.77
CA GLY A 135 -6.98 -9.64 -15.97
C GLY A 135 -7.40 -8.25 -16.45
N LEU A 136 -6.72 -7.20 -15.99
CA LEU A 136 -6.97 -5.83 -16.43
C LEU A 136 -6.71 -5.65 -17.94
N PRO A 137 -7.48 -4.79 -18.63
CA PRO A 137 -7.28 -4.56 -20.05
C PRO A 137 -5.91 -3.95 -20.35
N LYS A 138 -5.29 -4.32 -21.47
CA LYS A 138 -3.94 -3.87 -21.87
C LYS A 138 -3.83 -2.33 -21.98
N GLY A 139 -4.93 -1.63 -22.21
CA GLY A 139 -4.98 -0.18 -22.33
C GLY A 139 -4.99 0.56 -20.98
N LEU A 140 -5.25 -0.14 -19.87
CA LEU A 140 -5.31 0.46 -18.55
C LEU A 140 -3.94 0.40 -17.87
N LEU A 141 -3.39 1.57 -17.56
CA LEU A 141 -2.21 1.71 -16.71
C LEU A 141 -2.64 1.75 -15.25
N VAL A 142 -2.10 0.86 -14.43
CA VAL A 142 -2.37 0.84 -12.98
C VAL A 142 -1.07 1.04 -12.21
N GLU A 143 -1.07 2.05 -11.33
CA GLU A 143 -0.03 2.30 -10.34
C GLU A 143 -0.61 2.07 -8.96
N VAL A 144 0.04 1.23 -8.17
CA VAL A 144 -0.33 0.90 -6.79
C VAL A 144 0.76 1.39 -5.86
N VAL A 145 0.39 2.11 -4.81
CA VAL A 145 1.31 2.67 -3.81
C VAL A 145 0.84 2.22 -2.43
N LEU A 146 1.59 1.34 -1.78
CA LEU A 146 1.24 0.79 -0.47
C LEU A 146 2.24 1.23 0.59
N ASP A 147 1.77 1.99 1.57
CA ASP A 147 2.55 2.39 2.75
C ASP A 147 2.01 1.69 4.00
N THR A 148 2.21 0.40 4.01
CA THR A 148 1.81 -0.57 5.03
C THR A 148 2.94 -1.56 5.27
N CYS A 149 2.83 -2.40 6.30
CA CYS A 149 3.73 -3.54 6.52
C CYS A 149 2.93 -4.76 6.98
N HIS A 150 3.37 -5.94 6.57
CA HIS A 150 2.65 -7.20 6.79
C HIS A 150 3.34 -8.13 7.79
N SER A 151 4.55 -7.78 8.26
CA SER A 151 5.30 -8.59 9.20
C SER A 151 5.75 -7.78 10.41
N GLY A 152 5.49 -8.32 11.60
CA GLY A 152 6.01 -7.82 12.88
C GLY A 152 7.41 -8.36 13.20
N SER A 153 7.89 -9.40 12.51
CA SER A 153 9.20 -10.02 12.75
C SER A 153 10.37 -9.09 12.45
N GLY A 154 10.17 -8.09 11.61
CA GLY A 154 11.15 -7.07 11.25
C GLY A 154 11.26 -5.89 12.21
N LEU A 155 10.54 -5.88 13.34
CA LEU A 155 10.60 -4.79 14.32
C LEU A 155 12.02 -4.63 14.86
N ARG A 156 12.62 -3.48 14.61
CA ARG A 156 13.99 -3.16 15.02
C ARG A 156 13.99 -1.97 15.99
N ALA A 157 15.05 -1.83 16.76
CA ALA A 157 15.20 -0.71 17.71
C ALA A 157 15.02 0.67 17.07
N LEU A 158 15.30 0.81 15.77
CA LEU A 158 15.10 2.06 15.02
C LEU A 158 13.62 2.39 14.78
N ASP A 159 12.73 1.41 14.81
CA ASP A 159 11.29 1.60 14.57
C ASP A 159 10.58 2.18 15.80
N PHE A 160 11.24 2.11 16.95
CA PHE A 160 10.76 2.64 18.23
C PHE A 160 11.44 3.96 18.66
N LEU A 161 12.14 4.63 17.74
CA LEU A 161 12.68 5.96 18.04
C LEU A 161 11.53 6.95 18.32
N PRO A 162 11.74 7.95 19.21
CA PRO A 162 10.74 8.95 19.48
C PRO A 162 10.18 9.60 18.21
N GLY A 163 8.85 9.66 18.10
CA GLY A 163 8.16 10.19 16.92
C GLY A 163 8.03 9.21 15.76
N ARG A 164 8.30 7.91 15.97
CA ARG A 164 8.06 6.83 15.01
C ARG A 164 7.11 5.80 15.57
N ARG A 165 6.29 5.24 14.69
CA ARG A 165 5.42 4.10 14.99
C ARG A 165 5.47 3.09 13.84
N PRO A 166 5.54 1.78 14.13
CA PRO A 166 5.40 0.76 13.09
C PRO A 166 3.98 0.75 12.53
N ARG A 167 3.85 0.55 11.22
CA ARG A 167 2.56 0.40 10.54
C ARG A 167 2.13 -1.07 10.49
N PHE A 168 2.21 -1.73 11.61
CA PHE A 168 1.84 -3.13 11.79
C PHE A 168 1.02 -3.33 13.06
N ILE A 169 -0.06 -4.11 12.98
CA ILE A 169 -0.84 -4.59 14.11
C ILE A 169 -0.73 -6.11 14.13
N PRO A 170 -0.22 -6.71 15.21
CA PRO A 170 -0.18 -8.17 15.32
C PRO A 170 -1.60 -8.76 15.34
N PRO A 171 -1.78 -10.01 14.88
CA PRO A 171 -3.02 -10.74 15.10
C PRO A 171 -3.42 -10.78 16.57
N PRO A 172 -4.72 -10.92 16.89
CA PRO A 172 -5.23 -10.89 18.27
C PRO A 172 -4.60 -11.91 19.21
N THR A 173 -4.28 -13.11 18.70
CA THR A 173 -3.53 -14.12 19.47
C THR A 173 -2.18 -14.36 18.81
N SER A 174 -1.12 -14.01 19.53
CA SER A 174 0.26 -14.21 19.07
C SER A 174 0.83 -15.58 19.48
N ASP A 175 0.06 -16.44 20.15
CA ASP A 175 0.56 -17.70 20.73
C ASP A 175 1.06 -18.73 19.70
N GLY A 176 0.92 -18.47 18.41
CA GLY A 176 1.44 -19.28 17.31
C GLY A 176 2.45 -18.59 16.40
N LEU A 177 2.68 -17.27 16.55
CA LEU A 177 3.48 -16.47 15.62
C LEU A 177 4.92 -16.18 16.10
N ASP A 178 5.32 -16.68 17.28
CA ASP A 178 6.66 -16.44 17.84
C ASP A 178 7.82 -17.10 17.09
N SER A 179 7.56 -17.78 15.96
CA SER A 179 8.58 -18.52 15.22
C SER A 179 8.48 -18.43 13.70
N VAL A 180 7.77 -17.47 13.14
CA VAL A 180 7.70 -17.34 11.69
C VAL A 180 9.00 -16.73 11.18
N GLU A 181 9.96 -17.60 10.81
CA GLU A 181 11.01 -17.22 9.87
C GLU A 181 10.30 -16.86 8.57
N THR A 182 10.32 -15.58 8.22
CA THR A 182 9.68 -15.07 7.01
C THR A 182 10.25 -15.74 5.78
N ALA A 183 9.52 -16.67 5.21
CA ALA A 183 9.66 -16.97 3.80
C ALA A 183 9.24 -15.74 2.98
N ASP A 184 9.74 -15.66 1.77
CA ASP A 184 9.32 -14.60 0.84
C ASP A 184 7.80 -14.72 0.62
N PRO A 185 6.97 -13.78 1.09
CA PRO A 185 5.53 -13.86 0.87
C PRO A 185 5.23 -13.80 -0.62
N VAL A 186 4.37 -14.69 -1.05
CA VAL A 186 4.04 -14.93 -2.46
C VAL A 186 3.00 -13.93 -2.97
N GLY A 187 2.07 -13.51 -2.11
CA GLY A 187 0.85 -12.81 -2.48
C GLY A 187 1.01 -11.55 -3.34
N LEU A 188 1.55 -10.47 -2.79
CA LEU A 188 1.61 -9.19 -3.50
C LEU A 188 2.57 -9.19 -4.70
N ARG A 189 3.65 -9.98 -4.64
CA ARG A 189 4.63 -10.13 -5.73
C ARG A 189 4.05 -10.90 -6.92
N ASP A 190 3.07 -11.74 -6.71
CA ASP A 190 2.41 -12.50 -7.76
C ASP A 190 1.40 -11.66 -8.55
N LEU A 191 0.94 -10.50 -8.01
CA LEU A 191 0.22 -9.49 -8.79
C LEU A 191 0.87 -9.20 -10.16
N ILE A 192 2.19 -9.30 -10.22
CA ILE A 192 2.96 -8.97 -11.43
C ILE A 192 3.26 -10.19 -12.26
N LYS A 193 3.40 -11.37 -11.66
CA LYS A 193 3.78 -12.61 -12.37
C LYS A 193 2.60 -13.27 -13.07
N GLY A 194 1.38 -13.06 -12.60
CA GLY A 194 0.20 -13.85 -12.98
C GLY A 194 -0.68 -13.31 -14.11
N SER A 195 -0.31 -12.25 -14.85
CA SER A 195 -1.18 -11.71 -15.92
C SER A 195 -0.76 -12.19 -17.33
N PRO A 196 -1.23 -13.37 -17.79
CA PRO A 196 -0.87 -13.91 -19.10
C PRO A 196 -1.41 -13.09 -20.28
N SER A 197 -2.44 -12.28 -20.08
CA SER A 197 -3.17 -11.60 -21.16
C SER A 197 -3.40 -10.11 -20.96
N GLY A 198 -3.04 -9.53 -19.81
CA GLY A 198 -3.25 -8.12 -19.47
C GLY A 198 -1.93 -7.35 -19.27
N ARG A 199 -2.06 -6.07 -18.95
CA ARG A 199 -0.95 -5.27 -18.44
C ARG A 199 -0.89 -5.47 -16.92
N ALA A 200 0.24 -5.96 -16.40
CA ALA A 200 0.43 -6.06 -14.96
C ALA A 200 0.49 -4.67 -14.31
N PRO A 201 -0.03 -4.47 -13.10
CA PRO A 201 0.11 -3.22 -12.37
C PRO A 201 1.58 -2.94 -12.04
N VAL A 202 1.88 -1.67 -11.76
CA VAL A 202 3.15 -1.26 -11.15
C VAL A 202 2.91 -1.06 -9.66
N LEU A 203 3.66 -1.77 -8.82
CA LEU A 203 3.54 -1.68 -7.38
C LEU A 203 4.78 -1.01 -6.78
N PHE A 204 4.53 0.02 -5.98
CA PHE A 204 5.49 0.60 -5.06
C PHE A 204 5.07 0.24 -3.62
N ALA A 205 5.90 -0.50 -2.90
CA ALA A 205 5.66 -0.89 -1.52
C ALA A 205 6.68 -0.23 -0.57
N ALA A 206 6.23 0.12 0.62
CA ALA A 206 7.00 0.88 1.59
C ALA A 206 8.18 0.12 2.18
N CYS A 207 8.09 -1.19 2.26
CA CYS A 207 9.12 -2.03 2.87
C CYS A 207 9.16 -3.42 2.22
N ARG A 208 10.20 -4.17 2.55
CA ARG A 208 10.27 -5.60 2.24
C ARG A 208 9.34 -6.37 3.20
N PRO A 209 8.96 -7.59 2.83
CA PRO A 209 8.12 -8.42 3.69
C PRO A 209 8.66 -8.63 5.12
N ASP A 210 9.99 -8.76 5.24
CA ASP A 210 10.70 -8.93 6.50
C ASP A 210 10.96 -7.61 7.26
N GLN A 211 10.28 -6.53 6.91
CA GLN A 211 10.54 -5.20 7.44
C GLN A 211 9.25 -4.46 7.80
N THR A 212 9.41 -3.41 8.60
CA THR A 212 8.30 -2.57 9.06
C THR A 212 8.37 -1.19 8.44
N ALA A 213 7.25 -0.71 7.88
CA ALA A 213 7.08 0.68 7.47
C ALA A 213 6.84 1.57 8.68
N SER A 214 7.31 2.81 8.61
CA SER A 214 7.28 3.74 9.74
C SER A 214 6.32 4.89 9.49
N ASP A 215 5.41 5.12 10.43
CA ASP A 215 4.70 6.39 10.64
C ASP A 215 5.64 7.32 11.40
N ALA A 216 6.00 8.48 10.85
CA ALA A 216 7.06 9.32 11.39
C ALA A 216 6.79 10.82 11.26
N HIS A 217 7.44 11.59 12.13
CA HIS A 217 7.32 13.05 12.14
C HIS A 217 8.32 13.71 11.18
N PHE A 218 7.83 14.53 10.25
CA PHE A 218 8.60 15.31 9.29
C PHE A 218 8.16 16.77 9.30
N ALA A 219 9.09 17.69 9.54
CA ALA A 219 8.86 19.13 9.38
C ALA A 219 7.55 19.66 10.00
N GLY A 220 7.19 19.16 11.20
CA GLY A 220 6.02 19.63 11.94
C GLY A 220 4.75 18.80 11.73
N ARG A 221 4.76 17.76 10.91
CA ARG A 221 3.60 16.85 10.68
C ARG A 221 4.03 15.39 10.58
N TYR A 222 3.08 14.50 10.72
CA TYR A 222 3.31 13.06 10.53
C TYR A 222 3.01 12.64 9.09
N ASN A 223 3.80 11.72 8.58
CA ASN A 223 3.60 10.99 7.33
C ASN A 223 4.19 9.58 7.46
N GLY A 224 3.80 8.68 6.57
CA GLY A 224 4.58 7.49 6.31
C GLY A 224 5.94 7.84 5.72
N ALA A 225 6.99 7.24 6.24
CA ALA A 225 8.33 7.58 5.78
C ALA A 225 8.51 7.32 4.28
N PHE A 226 7.93 6.24 3.78
CA PHE A 226 7.98 5.92 2.35
C PHE A 226 7.21 6.95 1.52
N THR A 227 5.95 7.24 1.85
CA THR A 227 5.12 8.19 1.12
C THR A 227 5.72 9.60 1.14
N TYR A 228 6.27 10.03 2.28
CA TYR A 228 6.97 11.31 2.37
C TYR A 228 8.09 11.43 1.33
N TYR A 229 9.00 10.46 1.28
CA TYR A 229 10.13 10.49 0.33
C TYR A 229 9.69 10.24 -1.11
N LEU A 230 8.65 9.44 -1.35
CA LEU A 230 8.07 9.22 -2.68
C LEU A 230 7.54 10.54 -3.25
N VAL A 231 6.72 11.25 -2.48
CA VAL A 231 6.13 12.54 -2.88
C VAL A 231 7.21 13.59 -3.10
N GLN A 232 8.23 13.66 -2.23
CA GLN A 232 9.36 14.59 -2.41
C GLN A 232 10.13 14.29 -3.70
N ALA A 233 10.44 13.04 -3.99
CA ALA A 233 11.17 12.64 -5.18
C ALA A 233 10.37 12.93 -6.47
N LEU A 234 9.05 12.67 -6.47
CA LEU A 234 8.17 12.94 -7.61
C LEU A 234 7.93 14.45 -7.81
N LYS A 235 7.89 15.26 -6.75
CA LYS A 235 7.85 16.72 -6.86
C LYS A 235 9.15 17.32 -7.43
N ALA A 236 10.30 16.72 -7.10
CA ALA A 236 11.59 17.16 -7.59
C ALA A 236 11.82 16.84 -9.07
N ASP A 237 11.41 15.67 -9.52
CA ASP A 237 11.51 15.22 -10.93
C ASP A 237 10.34 14.27 -11.27
N PRO A 238 9.21 14.79 -11.74
CA PRO A 238 8.05 13.95 -12.08
C PRO A 238 8.28 13.08 -13.34
N ALA A 239 9.30 13.40 -14.15
CA ALA A 239 9.61 12.67 -15.37
C ALA A 239 10.67 11.57 -15.18
N GLN A 240 11.22 11.41 -13.98
CA GLN A 240 12.20 10.36 -13.70
C GLN A 240 11.63 8.96 -13.88
N SER A 241 12.47 8.01 -14.31
CA SER A 241 12.04 6.61 -14.42
C SER A 241 11.68 6.02 -13.04
N ARG A 242 10.79 5.01 -13.03
CA ARG A 242 10.39 4.32 -11.79
C ARG A 242 11.59 3.72 -11.04
N SER A 243 12.59 3.22 -11.77
CA SER A 243 13.84 2.75 -11.15
C SER A 243 14.62 3.86 -10.46
N ARG A 244 14.70 5.04 -11.08
CA ARG A 244 15.35 6.21 -10.48
C ARG A 244 14.55 6.71 -9.27
N LEU A 245 13.22 6.77 -9.39
CA LEU A 245 12.33 7.12 -8.30
C LEU A 245 12.57 6.23 -7.07
N LEU A 246 12.60 4.90 -7.26
CA LEU A 246 12.91 3.96 -6.16
C LEU A 246 14.29 4.25 -5.54
N SER A 247 15.28 4.58 -6.35
CA SER A 247 16.62 4.95 -5.86
C SER A 247 16.60 6.22 -5.00
N GLU A 248 15.89 7.26 -5.43
CA GLU A 248 15.78 8.52 -4.66
C GLU A 248 15.00 8.32 -3.35
N VAL A 249 13.89 7.58 -3.38
CA VAL A 249 13.15 7.16 -2.17
C VAL A 249 14.06 6.40 -1.20
N SER A 250 14.81 5.43 -1.71
CA SER A 250 15.74 4.63 -0.91
C SER A 250 16.88 5.46 -0.31
N LYS A 251 17.35 6.50 -1.00
CA LYS A 251 18.33 7.47 -0.44
C LYS A 251 17.70 8.28 0.68
N GLY A 252 16.47 8.77 0.49
CA GLY A 252 15.73 9.50 1.50
C GLY A 252 15.53 8.71 2.77
N LEU A 253 15.03 7.47 2.64
CA LEU A 253 14.84 6.55 3.77
C LEU A 253 16.14 6.30 4.55
N ARG A 254 17.26 6.03 3.84
CA ARG A 254 18.56 5.85 4.48
C ARG A 254 19.05 7.12 5.19
N SER A 255 18.89 8.28 4.55
CA SER A 255 19.29 9.58 5.14
C SER A 255 18.47 9.88 6.39
N GLY A 256 17.18 9.54 6.39
CA GLY A 256 16.28 9.61 7.54
C GLY A 256 16.52 8.53 8.59
N LYS A 257 17.48 7.61 8.38
CA LYS A 257 17.78 6.47 9.27
C LYS A 257 16.57 5.56 9.50
N PHE A 258 15.80 5.28 8.45
CA PHE A 258 14.74 4.27 8.45
C PHE A 258 15.32 2.90 8.05
N ALA A 259 14.90 1.83 8.74
CA ALA A 259 15.35 0.48 8.46
C ALA A 259 14.67 -0.12 7.22
N GLN A 260 13.48 0.38 6.88
CA GLN A 260 12.68 -0.08 5.75
C GLN A 260 13.38 0.15 4.40
N ARG A 261 13.12 -0.76 3.46
CA ARG A 261 13.62 -0.71 2.09
C ARG A 261 12.43 -0.76 1.13
N ALA A 262 12.13 0.37 0.52
CA ALA A 262 11.08 0.44 -0.49
C ALA A 262 11.32 -0.54 -1.63
N GLN A 263 10.25 -1.07 -2.18
CA GLN A 263 10.24 -2.04 -3.28
C GLN A 263 9.55 -1.45 -4.50
N LEU A 264 9.97 -1.90 -5.68
CA LEU A 264 9.28 -1.64 -6.95
C LEU A 264 9.10 -2.97 -7.66
N GLU A 265 7.87 -3.36 -7.80
CA GLU A 265 7.46 -4.50 -8.58
C GLU A 265 6.78 -4.02 -9.85
N ALA A 266 7.34 -4.39 -10.98
CA ALA A 266 6.87 -3.93 -12.27
C ALA A 266 7.45 -4.79 -13.38
N PRO A 267 6.76 -4.94 -14.52
CA PRO A 267 7.35 -5.48 -15.74
C PRO A 267 8.65 -4.76 -16.10
N ALA A 268 9.62 -5.47 -16.64
CA ALA A 268 10.96 -4.92 -16.94
C ALA A 268 10.89 -3.64 -17.79
N GLY A 269 10.00 -3.60 -18.79
CA GLY A 269 9.77 -2.42 -19.63
C GLY A 269 9.26 -1.20 -18.83
N ALA A 270 8.37 -1.42 -17.84
CA ALA A 270 7.77 -0.37 -17.03
C ALA A 270 8.80 0.39 -16.19
N LYS A 271 9.83 -0.30 -15.70
CA LYS A 271 10.84 0.28 -14.78
C LYS A 271 11.60 1.46 -15.38
N MET A 272 11.74 1.52 -16.70
CA MET A 272 12.45 2.57 -17.41
C MET A 272 11.58 3.80 -17.75
N HIS A 273 10.27 3.70 -17.58
CA HIS A 273 9.32 4.79 -17.80
C HIS A 273 9.00 5.54 -16.51
N ALA A 274 8.51 6.77 -16.63
CA ALA A 274 8.11 7.57 -15.47
C ALA A 274 6.82 7.05 -14.83
N PHE A 275 6.58 7.45 -13.59
CA PHE A 275 5.30 7.25 -12.91
C PHE A 275 4.17 7.83 -13.76
N GLY A 276 3.06 7.12 -13.89
CA GLY A 276 1.93 7.53 -14.72
C GLY A 276 2.16 7.43 -16.24
N GLN A 277 3.30 6.95 -16.69
CA GLN A 277 3.60 6.71 -18.12
C GLN A 277 3.41 5.23 -18.50
N ALA A 278 2.71 5.01 -19.60
CA ALA A 278 2.62 3.68 -20.23
C ALA A 278 3.98 3.27 -20.83
N TRP A 279 4.22 1.96 -20.98
CA TRP A 279 5.44 1.37 -21.55
C TRP A 279 5.13 0.38 -22.67
#